data_d5d37160460576e887e5cf5b282633fa
#
_entry.id   d5d37160460576e887e5cf5b282633fa
#
_cell.length_a   1.000
_cell.length_b   1.000
_cell.length_c   1.000
_cell.angle_alpha   90.00
_cell.angle_beta   90.00
_cell.angle_gamma   90.00
#
_symmetry.space_group_name_H-M   'P 1'
#
loop_
_entity.id
_entity.type
_entity.pdbx_description
1 polymer ?
#
loop_
_entity_poly.entity_id
_entity_poly.type
_entity_poly.pdbx_seq_one_letter_code
_entity_poly.pdbx_strand_id
1 'polypeptide(L)'
;MIRLLKIYLTLTFLLVTTFCMAQKSELKFSKDGKFKIVQFTDVHFKYGNRASDIALERINQVLDDERPDLVIFTGDVVYSAPADSGMLQVLEPVVKRKLPFVVTFGNHDNEQGMTREQLYDIIRQVPGNLLPDRGTVLSPDYVLTVKSSSN
;
A
#
# COMPACT_ATOMS: atom_id res chain seq x y z
N MET A 1 16.33 -16.36 42.75
CA MET A 1 16.81 -16.70 41.41
C MET A 1 15.68 -16.75 40.36
N ILE A 2 14.61 -17.52 40.56
CA ILE A 2 13.48 -17.67 39.60
C ILE A 2 12.72 -16.35 39.32
N ARG A 3 12.56 -15.46 40.31
CA ARG A 3 11.88 -14.13 40.09
C ARG A 3 12.69 -13.18 39.22
N LEU A 4 14.01 -13.13 39.38
CA LEU A 4 14.90 -12.33 38.57
C LEU A 4 14.92 -12.83 37.11
N LEU A 5 14.95 -14.14 36.90
CA LEU A 5 14.92 -14.76 35.59
C LEU A 5 13.61 -14.44 34.83
N LYS A 6 12.45 -14.44 35.53
CA LYS A 6 11.16 -14.05 34.94
C LYS A 6 11.13 -12.57 34.53
N ILE A 7 11.74 -11.69 35.33
CA ILE A 7 11.81 -10.24 35.01
C ILE A 7 12.70 -10.02 33.79
N TYR A 8 13.84 -10.70 33.69
CA TYR A 8 14.71 -10.61 32.50
C TYR A 8 14.02 -11.17 31.25
N LEU A 9 13.27 -12.27 31.35
CA LEU A 9 12.53 -12.83 30.21
C LEU A 9 11.40 -11.92 29.74
N THR A 10 10.67 -11.25 30.64
CA THR A 10 9.62 -10.30 30.30
C THR A 10 10.19 -9.00 29.70
N LEU A 11 11.34 -8.50 30.22
CA LEU A 11 11.99 -7.32 29.66
C LEU A 11 12.56 -7.58 28.26
N THR A 12 13.18 -8.76 28.01
CA THR A 12 13.65 -9.13 26.67
C THR A 12 12.50 -9.34 25.68
N PHE A 13 11.38 -9.91 26.12
CA PHE A 13 10.20 -10.05 25.27
C PHE A 13 9.58 -8.68 24.92
N LEU A 14 9.55 -7.75 25.88
CA LEU A 14 9.07 -6.37 25.64
C LEU A 14 9.99 -5.58 24.70
N LEU A 15 11.31 -5.79 24.75
CA LEU A 15 12.28 -5.13 23.87
C LEU A 15 12.21 -5.63 22.42
N VAL A 16 11.85 -6.89 22.21
CA VAL A 16 11.72 -7.48 20.86
C VAL A 16 10.46 -7.02 20.15
N THR A 17 9.39 -6.67 20.89
CA THR A 17 8.13 -6.22 20.30
C THR A 17 8.13 -4.76 19.83
N THR A 18 9.10 -3.95 20.24
CA THR A 18 9.18 -2.52 19.89
C THR A 18 9.91 -2.21 18.58
N PHE A 19 10.47 -3.19 17.88
CA PHE A 19 11.26 -2.97 16.66
C PHE A 19 10.53 -3.28 15.34
N CYS A 20 9.21 -3.51 15.38
CA CYS A 20 8.41 -3.62 14.16
C CYS A 20 7.85 -2.25 13.75
N MET A 21 8.70 -1.23 13.68
CA MET A 21 8.39 -0.03 12.91
C MET A 21 8.43 -0.44 11.45
N ALA A 22 7.30 -0.32 10.76
CA ALA A 22 7.23 -0.53 9.31
C ALA A 22 8.23 0.46 8.65
N GLN A 23 9.43 -0.02 8.36
CA GLN A 23 10.41 0.77 7.63
C GLN A 23 9.82 1.01 6.24
N LYS A 24 9.53 2.28 5.90
CA LYS A 24 9.11 2.64 4.55
C LYS A 24 10.11 2.04 3.56
N SER A 25 9.63 1.23 2.63
CA SER A 25 10.46 0.61 1.62
C SER A 25 11.21 1.68 0.82
N GLU A 26 12.53 1.61 0.82
CA GLU A 26 13.36 2.49 0.00
C GLU A 26 13.29 2.03 -1.45
N LEU A 27 12.86 2.91 -2.35
CA LEU A 27 12.86 2.61 -3.78
C LEU A 27 14.28 2.76 -4.33
N LYS A 28 14.77 1.72 -5.00
CA LYS A 28 16.14 1.66 -5.51
C LYS A 28 16.19 0.90 -6.83
N PHE A 29 16.97 1.41 -7.77
CA PHE A 29 17.29 0.66 -8.99
C PHE A 29 17.97 -0.67 -8.65
N SER A 30 17.67 -1.71 -9.41
CA SER A 30 18.38 -2.98 -9.36
C SER A 30 19.84 -2.81 -9.85
N LYS A 31 20.68 -3.81 -9.59
CA LYS A 31 22.10 -3.76 -9.97
C LYS A 31 22.33 -3.62 -11.48
N ASP A 32 21.39 -4.08 -12.30
CA ASP A 32 21.39 -3.95 -13.76
C ASP A 32 20.76 -2.64 -14.25
N GLY A 33 20.49 -1.69 -13.34
CA GLY A 33 19.99 -0.35 -13.65
C GLY A 33 18.51 -0.29 -13.99
N LYS A 34 17.73 -1.33 -13.69
CA LYS A 34 16.28 -1.37 -13.96
C LYS A 34 15.47 -1.05 -12.72
N PHE A 35 14.30 -0.48 -12.95
CA PHE A 35 13.25 -0.28 -11.96
C PHE A 35 11.90 -0.42 -12.66
N LYS A 36 11.13 -1.43 -12.28
CA LYS A 36 9.86 -1.75 -12.94
C LYS A 36 8.69 -1.18 -12.16
N ILE A 37 7.84 -0.44 -12.83
CA ILE A 37 6.61 0.12 -12.29
C ILE A 37 5.44 -0.55 -13.00
N VAL A 38 4.45 -1.01 -12.24
CA VAL A 38 3.13 -1.39 -12.75
C VAL A 38 2.14 -0.32 -12.33
N GLN A 39 1.39 0.19 -13.31
CA GLN A 39 0.33 1.17 -13.09
C GLN A 39 -1.03 0.52 -13.36
N PHE A 40 -1.94 0.70 -12.41
CA PHE A 40 -3.37 0.40 -12.57
C PHE A 40 -4.16 1.71 -12.53
N THR A 41 -5.13 1.85 -13.40
CA THR A 41 -6.05 2.98 -13.46
C THR A 41 -7.45 2.49 -13.76
N ASP A 42 -8.46 3.24 -13.37
CA ASP A 42 -9.86 2.99 -13.74
C ASP A 42 -10.33 1.56 -13.43
N VAL A 43 -9.95 1.05 -12.28
CA VAL A 43 -10.34 -0.31 -11.84
C VAL A 43 -11.84 -0.39 -11.62
N HIS A 44 -12.46 0.71 -11.14
CA HIS A 44 -13.90 0.84 -10.88
C HIS A 44 -14.46 -0.34 -10.09
N PHE A 45 -13.71 -0.78 -9.09
CA PHE A 45 -14.07 -1.96 -8.31
C PHE A 45 -15.36 -1.74 -7.52
N LYS A 46 -16.28 -2.68 -7.63
CA LYS A 46 -17.54 -2.70 -6.87
C LYS A 46 -17.50 -3.77 -5.80
N TYR A 47 -17.37 -3.35 -4.54
CA TYR A 47 -17.32 -4.24 -3.40
C TYR A 47 -18.55 -5.16 -3.33
N GLY A 48 -18.33 -6.45 -3.10
CA GLY A 48 -19.39 -7.44 -3.03
C GLY A 48 -20.05 -7.80 -4.37
N ASN A 49 -19.58 -7.23 -5.49
CA ASN A 49 -20.08 -7.56 -6.83
C ASN A 49 -19.15 -8.56 -7.52
N ARG A 50 -19.62 -9.80 -7.72
CA ARG A 50 -18.84 -10.86 -8.35
C ARG A 50 -18.35 -10.53 -9.76
N ALA A 51 -19.03 -9.65 -10.50
CA ALA A 51 -18.55 -9.21 -11.80
C ALA A 51 -17.25 -8.38 -11.71
N SER A 52 -16.97 -7.79 -10.55
CA SER A 52 -15.72 -7.06 -10.31
C SER A 52 -14.55 -7.95 -9.88
N ASP A 53 -14.80 -9.22 -9.53
CA ASP A 53 -13.75 -10.16 -9.10
C ASP A 53 -12.72 -10.38 -10.22
N ILE A 54 -13.14 -10.27 -11.48
CA ILE A 54 -12.24 -10.34 -12.63
C ILE A 54 -11.13 -9.28 -12.58
N ALA A 55 -11.41 -8.10 -12.02
CA ALA A 55 -10.39 -7.05 -11.87
C ALA A 55 -9.30 -7.52 -10.89
N LEU A 56 -9.68 -8.14 -9.77
CA LEU A 56 -8.74 -8.69 -8.79
C LEU A 56 -7.91 -9.83 -9.38
N GLU A 57 -8.52 -10.69 -10.19
CA GLU A 57 -7.81 -11.77 -10.90
C GLU A 57 -6.76 -11.19 -11.85
N ARG A 58 -7.11 -10.14 -12.62
CA ARG A 58 -6.19 -9.48 -13.55
C ARG A 58 -5.06 -8.75 -12.81
N ILE A 59 -5.37 -8.06 -11.71
CA ILE A 59 -4.33 -7.45 -10.86
C ILE A 59 -3.37 -8.53 -10.37
N ASN A 60 -3.86 -9.65 -9.85
CA ASN A 60 -3.01 -10.76 -9.41
C ASN A 60 -2.13 -11.30 -10.54
N GLN A 61 -2.71 -11.56 -11.70
CA GLN A 61 -1.99 -12.07 -12.87
C GLN A 61 -0.86 -11.12 -13.28
N VAL A 62 -1.16 -9.83 -13.43
CA VAL A 62 -0.16 -8.82 -13.82
C VAL A 62 0.95 -8.73 -12.78
N LEU A 63 0.64 -8.75 -11.49
CA LEU A 63 1.65 -8.69 -10.44
C LEU A 63 2.56 -9.94 -10.43
N ASP A 64 2.02 -11.11 -10.75
CA ASP A 64 2.79 -12.36 -10.82
C ASP A 64 3.69 -12.41 -12.06
N ASP A 65 3.18 -11.93 -13.21
CA ASP A 65 3.91 -11.93 -14.48
C ASP A 65 5.01 -10.85 -14.47
N GLU A 66 4.68 -9.65 -14.02
CA GLU A 66 5.56 -8.48 -14.10
C GLU A 66 6.54 -8.35 -12.93
N ARG A 67 6.17 -8.78 -11.73
CA ARG A 67 6.99 -8.67 -10.51
C ARG A 67 7.58 -7.28 -10.34
N PRO A 68 6.75 -6.23 -10.20
CA PRO A 68 7.22 -4.85 -10.18
C PRO A 68 7.99 -4.50 -8.90
N ASP A 69 8.80 -3.44 -9.00
CA ASP A 69 9.45 -2.81 -7.86
C ASP A 69 8.53 -1.79 -7.16
N LEU A 70 7.52 -1.28 -7.90
CA LEU A 70 6.53 -0.32 -7.39
C LEU A 70 5.19 -0.52 -8.11
N VAL A 71 4.09 -0.42 -7.36
CA VAL A 71 2.73 -0.40 -7.92
C VAL A 71 2.12 0.99 -7.72
N ILE A 72 1.51 1.53 -8.77
CA ILE A 72 0.85 2.83 -8.74
C ILE A 72 -0.62 2.64 -9.15
N PHE A 73 -1.54 3.13 -8.32
CA PHE A 73 -2.95 3.30 -8.70
C PHE A 73 -3.21 4.77 -8.99
N THR A 74 -3.69 5.08 -10.20
CA THR A 74 -3.84 6.46 -10.68
C THR A 74 -5.28 6.93 -10.76
N GLY A 75 -6.09 6.50 -9.82
CA GLY A 75 -7.45 6.97 -9.62
C GLY A 75 -8.52 6.03 -10.15
N ASP A 76 -9.75 6.37 -9.77
CA ASP A 76 -10.97 5.62 -10.08
C ASP A 76 -10.85 4.13 -9.70
N VAL A 77 -10.28 3.91 -8.50
CA VAL A 77 -10.01 2.56 -7.97
C VAL A 77 -11.31 1.89 -7.55
N VAL A 78 -12.21 2.64 -6.89
CA VAL A 78 -13.47 2.12 -6.36
C VAL A 78 -14.69 2.82 -6.97
N TYR A 79 -15.77 2.07 -7.15
CA TYR A 79 -17.02 2.56 -7.75
C TYR A 79 -18.28 2.02 -7.04
N SER A 80 -18.19 1.73 -5.75
CA SER A 80 -19.34 1.38 -4.90
C SER A 80 -19.04 1.60 -3.42
N ALA A 81 -20.10 1.85 -2.63
CA ALA A 81 -20.01 1.76 -1.18
C ALA A 81 -20.00 0.28 -0.73
N PRO A 82 -19.31 -0.06 0.37
CA PRO A 82 -18.43 0.81 1.17
C PRO A 82 -17.04 0.98 0.50
N ALA A 83 -16.64 2.24 0.31
CA ALA A 83 -15.42 2.59 -0.43
C ALA A 83 -14.13 2.09 0.23
N ASP A 84 -14.06 2.13 1.55
CA ASP A 84 -12.94 1.61 2.35
C ASP A 84 -12.69 0.12 2.09
N SER A 85 -13.76 -0.67 2.18
CA SER A 85 -13.69 -2.11 1.97
C SER A 85 -13.30 -2.45 0.53
N GLY A 86 -13.84 -1.72 -0.44
CA GLY A 86 -13.47 -1.85 -1.85
C GLY A 86 -12.00 -1.52 -2.09
N MET A 87 -11.53 -0.40 -1.54
CA MET A 87 -10.14 0.04 -1.65
C MET A 87 -9.18 -1.00 -1.03
N LEU A 88 -9.46 -1.44 0.18
CA LEU A 88 -8.63 -2.44 0.86
C LEU A 88 -8.58 -3.77 0.08
N GLN A 89 -9.69 -4.17 -0.53
CA GLN A 89 -9.76 -5.39 -1.33
C GLN A 89 -8.92 -5.29 -2.62
N VAL A 90 -8.93 -4.13 -3.28
CA VAL A 90 -8.07 -3.89 -4.46
C VAL A 90 -6.59 -3.85 -4.10
N LEU A 91 -6.24 -3.34 -2.92
CA LEU A 91 -4.86 -3.27 -2.45
C LEU A 91 -4.34 -4.61 -1.90
N GLU A 92 -5.21 -5.54 -1.51
CA GLU A 92 -4.83 -6.82 -0.90
C GLU A 92 -3.79 -7.62 -1.72
N PRO A 93 -3.89 -7.76 -3.06
CA PRO A 93 -2.90 -8.46 -3.87
C PRO A 93 -1.49 -7.88 -3.77
N VAL A 94 -1.38 -6.56 -3.65
CA VAL A 94 -0.12 -5.82 -3.52
C VAL A 94 0.48 -6.05 -2.13
N VAL A 95 -0.36 -5.92 -1.10
CA VAL A 95 0.02 -6.14 0.31
C VAL A 95 0.50 -7.57 0.55
N LYS A 96 -0.20 -8.57 0.01
CA LYS A 96 0.19 -9.99 0.13
C LYS A 96 1.58 -10.26 -0.44
N ARG A 97 1.97 -9.52 -1.48
CA ARG A 97 3.29 -9.63 -2.12
C ARG A 97 4.34 -8.72 -1.47
N LYS A 98 3.95 -7.95 -0.44
CA LYS A 98 4.81 -6.96 0.24
C LYS A 98 5.43 -5.95 -0.73
N LEU A 99 4.72 -5.62 -1.79
CA LEU A 99 5.16 -4.65 -2.78
C LEU A 99 4.93 -3.23 -2.26
N PRO A 100 5.85 -2.28 -2.47
CA PRO A 100 5.59 -0.88 -2.22
C PRO A 100 4.56 -0.36 -3.21
N PHE A 101 3.68 0.53 -2.74
CA PHE A 101 2.65 1.10 -3.60
C PHE A 101 2.27 2.52 -3.21
N VAL A 102 1.61 3.19 -4.15
CA VAL A 102 0.99 4.50 -3.98
C VAL A 102 -0.36 4.55 -4.67
N VAL A 103 -1.22 5.46 -4.20
CA VAL A 103 -2.54 5.71 -4.77
C VAL A 103 -2.72 7.21 -4.97
N THR A 104 -3.16 7.63 -6.14
CA THR A 104 -3.80 8.93 -6.35
C THR A 104 -5.29 8.72 -6.58
N PHE A 105 -6.11 9.71 -6.28
CA PHE A 105 -7.56 9.58 -6.40
C PHE A 105 -8.07 10.17 -7.70
N GLY A 106 -9.00 9.47 -8.33
CA GLY A 106 -9.79 9.95 -9.45
C GLY A 106 -11.04 10.71 -9.00
N ASN A 107 -11.95 10.96 -9.92
CA ASN A 107 -13.19 11.67 -9.60
C ASN A 107 -14.22 10.77 -8.93
N HIS A 108 -14.21 9.45 -9.20
CA HIS A 108 -15.20 8.53 -8.64
C HIS A 108 -14.88 8.01 -7.24
N ASP A 109 -13.62 8.04 -6.79
CA ASP A 109 -13.23 7.47 -5.50
C ASP A 109 -13.93 8.14 -4.30
N ASN A 110 -14.27 9.42 -4.39
CA ASN A 110 -14.94 10.17 -3.33
C ASN A 110 -16.47 10.23 -3.47
N GLU A 111 -17.05 9.59 -4.47
CA GLU A 111 -18.51 9.54 -4.69
C GLU A 111 -19.19 8.42 -3.88
N GLN A 112 -18.39 7.53 -3.27
CA GLN A 112 -18.87 6.28 -2.66
C GLN A 112 -19.02 6.37 -1.13
N GLY A 113 -19.44 7.55 -0.63
CA GLY A 113 -19.74 7.79 0.78
C GLY A 113 -18.53 8.09 1.67
N MET A 114 -17.35 8.26 1.08
CA MET A 114 -16.12 8.66 1.78
C MET A 114 -15.42 9.79 1.03
N THR A 115 -14.80 10.72 1.77
CA THR A 115 -13.95 11.74 1.15
C THR A 115 -12.58 11.18 0.78
N ARG A 116 -11.86 11.88 -0.11
CA ARG A 116 -10.47 11.53 -0.45
C ARG A 116 -9.57 11.51 0.77
N GLU A 117 -9.77 12.43 1.71
CA GLU A 117 -9.02 12.51 2.96
C GLU A 117 -9.26 11.28 3.85
N GLN A 118 -10.50 10.82 3.95
CA GLN A 118 -10.82 9.61 4.71
C GLN A 118 -10.18 8.37 4.07
N LEU A 119 -10.28 8.23 2.76
CA LEU A 119 -9.61 7.14 2.04
C LEU A 119 -8.09 7.21 2.18
N TYR A 120 -7.51 8.40 2.10
CA TYR A 120 -6.08 8.63 2.31
C TYR A 120 -5.62 8.13 3.68
N ASP A 121 -6.37 8.47 4.74
CA ASP A 121 -6.05 8.04 6.10
C ASP A 121 -6.12 6.51 6.27
N ILE A 122 -7.06 5.86 5.59
CA ILE A 122 -7.16 4.39 5.57
C ILE A 122 -5.96 3.78 4.85
N ILE A 123 -5.65 4.25 3.64
CA ILE A 123 -4.55 3.72 2.83
C ILE A 123 -3.21 3.88 3.55
N ARG A 124 -3.02 4.97 4.28
CA ARG A 124 -1.80 5.19 5.08
C ARG A 124 -1.56 4.16 6.17
N GLN A 125 -2.58 3.46 6.63
CA GLN A 125 -2.45 2.36 7.59
C GLN A 125 -2.12 1.02 6.90
N VAL A 126 -2.20 0.97 5.58
CA VAL A 126 -1.93 -0.27 4.82
C VAL A 126 -0.42 -0.49 4.70
N PRO A 127 0.10 -1.67 5.05
CA PRO A 127 1.52 -1.99 4.92
C PRO A 127 2.02 -1.85 3.46
N GLY A 128 3.17 -1.25 3.29
CA GLY A 128 3.78 -1.05 1.96
C GLY A 128 3.39 0.24 1.25
N ASN A 129 2.45 1.03 1.81
CA ASN A 129 2.14 2.34 1.24
C ASN A 129 3.33 3.30 1.37
N LEU A 130 3.51 4.15 0.34
CA LEU A 130 4.54 5.19 0.32
C LEU A 130 3.93 6.60 0.35
N LEU A 131 2.67 6.73 0.68
CA LEU A 131 2.00 8.02 0.82
C LEU A 131 2.72 8.89 1.85
N PRO A 132 2.90 10.20 1.60
CA PRO A 132 3.53 11.11 2.55
C PRO A 132 2.68 11.31 3.81
N ASP A 133 3.29 11.86 4.85
CA ASP A 133 2.56 12.22 6.06
C ASP A 133 1.68 13.46 5.82
N ARG A 134 0.47 13.43 6.38
CA ARG A 134 -0.58 14.45 6.14
C ARG A 134 -0.20 15.88 6.53
N GLY A 135 0.87 16.08 7.30
CA GLY A 135 1.27 17.41 7.81
C GLY A 135 1.91 18.35 6.78
N THR A 136 2.18 17.87 5.57
CA THR A 136 2.94 18.64 4.57
C THR A 136 2.22 18.86 3.24
N VAL A 137 1.12 18.16 2.97
CA VAL A 137 0.49 18.23 1.64
C VAL A 137 -1.04 18.17 1.76
N LEU A 138 -1.71 19.26 1.42
CA LEU A 138 -3.18 19.31 1.25
C LEU A 138 -3.63 18.72 -0.10
N SER A 139 -2.68 18.40 -0.98
CA SER A 139 -2.91 17.81 -2.31
C SER A 139 -2.38 16.38 -2.35
N PRO A 140 -3.02 15.46 -3.07
CA PRO A 140 -2.49 14.12 -3.33
C PRO A 140 -1.25 14.12 -4.25
N ASP A 141 -0.74 15.30 -4.60
CA ASP A 141 0.45 15.44 -5.43
C ASP A 141 1.72 15.28 -4.59
N TYR A 142 2.53 14.32 -4.93
CA TYR A 142 3.80 14.06 -4.23
C TYR A 142 4.83 13.46 -5.18
N VAL A 143 6.09 13.53 -4.77
CA VAL A 143 7.23 13.00 -5.52
C VAL A 143 7.82 11.82 -4.77
N LEU A 144 8.09 10.74 -5.50
CA LEU A 144 8.87 9.61 -4.99
C LEU A 144 10.25 9.62 -5.65
N THR A 145 11.26 9.35 -4.85
CA THR A 145 12.64 9.26 -5.33
C THR A 145 13.06 7.80 -5.40
N VAL A 146 13.55 7.38 -6.56
CA VAL A 146 14.22 6.09 -6.74
C VAL A 146 15.72 6.33 -6.66
N LYS A 147 16.37 5.70 -5.69
CA LYS A 147 17.81 5.84 -5.49
C LYS A 147 18.63 5.02 -6.50
N SER A 148 19.87 5.43 -6.72
CA SER A 148 20.82 4.65 -7.51
C SER A 148 21.07 3.28 -6.89
N SER A 149 21.44 2.29 -7.72
CA SER A 149 21.88 0.97 -7.28
C SER A 149 23.27 1.00 -6.62
N SER A 150 24.10 1.99 -6.98
CA SER A 150 25.40 2.24 -6.35
C SER A 150 25.22 3.12 -5.12
N ASN A 151 25.75 2.67 -4.00
CA ASN A 151 25.96 3.53 -2.83
C ASN A 151 27.17 4.40 -3.05
#